data_2482b2a72ab3360ea4ae59e02c53ec3a
#
_entry.id   2482b2a72ab3360ea4ae59e02c53ec3a
#
_cell.length_a   1.000
_cell.length_b   1.000
_cell.length_c   1.000
_cell.angle_alpha   90.00
_cell.angle_beta   90.00
_cell.angle_gamma   90.00
#
_symmetry.space_group_name_H-M   'P 1'
#
loop_
_entity.id
_entity.type
_entity.pdbx_description
1 polymer ?
#
loop_
_entity_poly.entity_id
_entity_poly.type
_entity_poly.pdbx_seq_one_letter_code
_entity_poly.pdbx_strand_id
1 'polypeptide(L)'
;MPMSIAMRVLSAAPVAAIYLCANAYAGDLAVVGTGDGIDLLRALGTAYMAEHPETNVIVPPSVGSGGGIAAINAEKEVLARIARPLSDSEKSAGLVATPVFRLPSAFFVHRSAGVNGLTATQLADVYRGKITNWRDVGGADLRIRVVRREDQDSTLLVLRQSMPGWKDLVITEKSKTAVTTQDCSNTVKEVEGAIGFGPFTRALETELVVLKIDGRYPTDRDYPSAVTLSFVHKAATITPDAKRFIGYVKAAKAQTVLSKMGGVPVIE
;
A
#
# COMPACT_ATOMS: atom_id res chain seq x y z
N MET A 1 -60.95 -19.44 -73.08
CA MET A 1 -60.64 -19.69 -71.64
C MET A 1 -59.14 -19.47 -71.46
N PRO A 2 -58.70 -18.38 -70.76
CA PRO A 2 -57.29 -18.20 -70.39
C PRO A 2 -57.06 -18.65 -68.96
N MET A 3 -56.03 -19.43 -68.75
CA MET A 3 -55.52 -19.88 -67.47
C MET A 3 -54.69 -18.75 -66.77
N SER A 4 -55.13 -18.36 -65.59
CA SER A 4 -54.45 -17.36 -64.75
C SER A 4 -53.34 -18.05 -63.97
N ILE A 5 -52.08 -17.63 -64.16
CA ILE A 5 -50.94 -18.06 -63.41
C ILE A 5 -50.79 -17.07 -62.21
N ALA A 6 -51.05 -17.58 -61.00
CA ALA A 6 -50.80 -16.84 -59.78
C ALA A 6 -49.34 -16.92 -59.38
N MET A 7 -48.64 -15.79 -59.42
CA MET A 7 -47.26 -15.60 -58.99
C MET A 7 -47.22 -15.42 -57.43
N ARG A 8 -46.68 -16.43 -56.72
CA ARG A 8 -46.43 -16.34 -55.29
C ARG A 8 -45.17 -15.53 -55.04
N VAL A 9 -45.33 -14.35 -54.42
CA VAL A 9 -44.24 -13.53 -53.92
C VAL A 9 -43.79 -14.12 -52.58
N LEU A 10 -42.57 -14.67 -52.51
CA LEU A 10 -41.95 -15.02 -51.24
C LEU A 10 -41.43 -13.75 -50.57
N SER A 11 -42.04 -13.40 -49.47
CA SER A 11 -41.57 -12.32 -48.58
C SER A 11 -40.42 -12.87 -47.72
N ALA A 12 -39.20 -12.40 -47.97
CA ALA A 12 -38.06 -12.67 -47.11
C ALA A 12 -38.10 -11.71 -45.93
N ALA A 13 -38.35 -12.22 -44.73
CA ALA A 13 -38.24 -11.49 -43.50
C ALA A 13 -36.76 -11.28 -43.13
N PRO A 14 -36.32 -10.07 -42.72
CA PRO A 14 -34.94 -9.87 -42.27
C PRO A 14 -34.75 -10.53 -40.88
N VAL A 15 -33.79 -11.44 -40.80
CA VAL A 15 -33.30 -11.97 -39.50
C VAL A 15 -32.51 -10.85 -38.82
N ALA A 16 -33.13 -10.22 -37.85
CA ALA A 16 -32.44 -9.29 -36.95
C ALA A 16 -31.50 -10.11 -36.06
N ALA A 17 -30.18 -10.01 -36.30
CA ALA A 17 -29.17 -10.57 -35.44
C ALA A 17 -29.18 -9.73 -34.11
N ILE A 18 -29.79 -10.31 -33.08
CA ILE A 18 -29.70 -9.79 -31.72
C ILE A 18 -28.30 -10.07 -31.22
N TYR A 19 -27.42 -9.06 -31.26
CA TYR A 19 -26.17 -9.11 -30.51
C TYR A 19 -26.52 -9.07 -29.02
N LEU A 20 -26.57 -10.24 -28.37
CA LEU A 20 -26.48 -10.30 -26.92
C LEU A 20 -25.09 -9.79 -26.55
N CYS A 21 -25.01 -8.52 -26.11
CA CYS A 21 -23.91 -8.07 -25.28
C CYS A 21 -23.96 -8.93 -24.00
N ALA A 22 -23.16 -9.97 -23.95
CA ALA A 22 -22.87 -10.66 -22.69
C ALA A 22 -22.27 -9.60 -21.77
N ASN A 23 -23.04 -9.10 -20.82
CA ASN A 23 -22.48 -8.38 -19.67
C ASN A 23 -21.58 -9.42 -18.98
N ALA A 24 -20.29 -9.37 -19.25
CA ALA A 24 -19.31 -10.07 -18.44
C ALA A 24 -19.48 -9.51 -17.04
N TYR A 25 -20.00 -10.29 -16.12
CA TYR A 25 -20.04 -9.94 -14.71
C TYR A 25 -18.59 -9.63 -14.30
N ALA A 26 -18.37 -8.44 -13.76
CA ALA A 26 -17.10 -8.05 -13.21
C ALA A 26 -16.69 -9.09 -12.16
N GLY A 27 -15.58 -9.78 -12.39
CA GLY A 27 -15.02 -10.70 -11.41
C GLY A 27 -14.38 -9.87 -10.28
N ASP A 28 -14.71 -10.16 -9.02
CA ASP A 28 -14.07 -9.53 -7.88
C ASP A 28 -12.63 -10.00 -7.74
N LEU A 29 -11.69 -9.07 -7.72
CA LEU A 29 -10.29 -9.30 -7.40
C LEU A 29 -9.96 -8.61 -6.09
N ALA A 30 -10.04 -9.35 -4.98
CA ALA A 30 -9.62 -8.85 -3.69
C ALA A 30 -8.09 -8.90 -3.55
N VAL A 31 -7.51 -7.78 -3.08
CA VAL A 31 -6.07 -7.67 -2.78
C VAL A 31 -5.92 -7.49 -1.26
N VAL A 32 -5.93 -8.58 -0.53
CA VAL A 32 -5.89 -8.63 0.95
C VAL A 32 -4.48 -8.49 1.49
N GLY A 33 -4.30 -8.10 2.76
CA GLY A 33 -2.97 -8.13 3.40
C GLY A 33 -2.61 -6.89 4.21
N THR A 34 -1.36 -6.41 4.10
CA THR A 34 -0.81 -5.32 4.91
C THR A 34 -1.60 -4.01 4.80
N GLY A 35 -1.53 -3.18 5.85
CA GLY A 35 -2.04 -1.80 5.83
C GLY A 35 -1.22 -0.84 4.99
N ASP A 36 0.02 -1.21 4.69
CA ASP A 36 0.91 -0.37 3.90
C ASP A 36 0.38 -0.23 2.47
N GLY A 37 0.31 1.01 1.99
CA GLY A 37 -0.08 1.31 0.62
C GLY A 37 -1.55 1.09 0.26
N ILE A 38 -2.47 0.91 1.22
CA ILE A 38 -3.91 0.70 0.94
C ILE A 38 -4.47 1.80 0.03
N ASP A 39 -4.28 3.07 0.38
CA ASP A 39 -4.88 4.18 -0.37
C ASP A 39 -4.26 4.31 -1.77
N LEU A 40 -2.96 4.04 -1.89
CA LEU A 40 -2.27 3.99 -3.17
C LEU A 40 -2.80 2.84 -4.03
N LEU A 41 -2.99 1.64 -3.47
CA LEU A 41 -3.56 0.50 -4.19
C LEU A 41 -5.02 0.73 -4.59
N ARG A 42 -5.81 1.41 -3.75
CA ARG A 42 -7.19 1.82 -4.10
C ARG A 42 -7.18 2.77 -5.29
N ALA A 43 -6.29 3.77 -5.30
CA ALA A 43 -6.15 4.68 -6.43
C ALA A 43 -5.71 3.95 -7.72
N LEU A 44 -4.77 3.00 -7.62
CA LEU A 44 -4.36 2.15 -8.74
C LEU A 44 -5.50 1.23 -9.21
N GLY A 45 -6.25 0.64 -8.28
CA GLY A 45 -7.43 -0.18 -8.58
C GLY A 45 -8.50 0.62 -9.32
N THR A 46 -8.80 1.85 -8.85
CA THR A 46 -9.76 2.75 -9.52
C THR A 46 -9.31 3.09 -10.94
N ALA A 47 -8.02 3.40 -11.13
CA ALA A 47 -7.47 3.69 -12.45
C ALA A 47 -7.49 2.45 -13.37
N TYR A 48 -7.23 1.26 -12.83
CA TYR A 48 -7.32 0.00 -13.56
C TYR A 48 -8.75 -0.31 -14.00
N MET A 49 -9.73 -0.19 -13.10
CA MET A 49 -11.15 -0.45 -13.40
C MET A 49 -11.72 0.50 -14.48
N ALA A 50 -11.20 1.72 -14.60
CA ALA A 50 -11.59 2.65 -15.66
C ALA A 50 -11.20 2.13 -17.07
N GLU A 51 -10.14 1.32 -17.17
CA GLU A 51 -9.68 0.71 -18.42
C GLU A 51 -10.17 -0.76 -18.58
N HIS A 52 -10.51 -1.40 -17.48
CA HIS A 52 -10.89 -2.82 -17.38
C HIS A 52 -12.18 -2.99 -16.58
N PRO A 53 -13.33 -2.54 -17.12
CA PRO A 53 -14.61 -2.58 -16.41
C PRO A 53 -15.12 -3.99 -16.11
N GLU A 54 -14.54 -5.02 -16.75
CA GLU A 54 -14.82 -6.43 -16.51
C GLU A 54 -14.19 -6.97 -15.21
N THR A 55 -13.33 -6.21 -14.52
CA THR A 55 -12.67 -6.63 -13.27
C THR A 55 -12.92 -5.61 -12.17
N ASN A 56 -13.50 -6.03 -11.06
CA ASN A 56 -13.70 -5.19 -9.89
C ASN A 56 -12.55 -5.40 -8.89
N VAL A 57 -11.63 -4.43 -8.77
CA VAL A 57 -10.50 -4.50 -7.83
C VAL A 57 -10.92 -3.98 -6.47
N ILE A 58 -10.86 -4.84 -5.46
CA ILE A 58 -11.21 -4.55 -4.07
C ILE A 58 -9.96 -4.55 -3.21
N VAL A 59 -9.69 -3.46 -2.50
CA VAL A 59 -8.59 -3.36 -1.53
C VAL A 59 -9.20 -3.21 -0.13
N PRO A 60 -9.44 -4.32 0.58
CA PRO A 60 -10.10 -4.32 1.88
C PRO A 60 -9.20 -3.76 2.99
N PRO A 61 -9.72 -3.49 4.19
CA PRO A 61 -8.94 -3.14 5.37
C PRO A 61 -7.78 -4.12 5.62
N SER A 62 -6.82 -3.67 6.44
CA SER A 62 -5.63 -4.46 6.75
C SER A 62 -5.95 -5.70 7.58
N VAL A 63 -5.35 -6.82 7.18
CA VAL A 63 -5.25 -8.05 7.98
C VAL A 63 -3.77 -8.40 8.26
N GLY A 64 -2.86 -7.46 7.96
CA GLY A 64 -1.42 -7.64 8.02
C GLY A 64 -0.86 -8.53 6.90
N SER A 65 0.48 -8.49 6.70
CA SER A 65 1.15 -9.36 5.72
C SER A 65 0.91 -10.85 6.01
N GLY A 66 0.94 -11.25 7.28
CA GLY A 66 0.68 -12.64 7.69
C GLY A 66 -0.74 -13.09 7.39
N GLY A 67 -1.75 -12.24 7.64
CA GLY A 67 -3.15 -12.53 7.31
C GLY A 67 -3.37 -12.68 5.81
N GLY A 68 -2.73 -11.83 4.99
CA GLY A 68 -2.76 -11.97 3.53
C GLY A 68 -2.16 -13.28 3.06
N ILE A 69 -1.00 -13.66 3.58
CA ILE A 69 -0.34 -14.94 3.28
C ILE A 69 -1.21 -16.13 3.69
N ALA A 70 -1.82 -16.07 4.87
CA ALA A 70 -2.73 -17.12 5.35
C ALA A 70 -3.94 -17.30 4.41
N ALA A 71 -4.51 -16.20 3.91
CA ALA A 71 -5.62 -16.24 2.96
C ALA A 71 -5.24 -16.92 1.64
N ILE A 72 -4.03 -16.63 1.10
CA ILE A 72 -3.51 -17.29 -0.11
C ILE A 72 -3.24 -18.77 0.14
N ASN A 73 -2.62 -19.13 1.28
CA ASN A 73 -2.36 -20.53 1.61
C ASN A 73 -3.64 -21.37 1.74
N ALA A 74 -4.68 -20.78 2.33
CA ALA A 74 -5.99 -21.40 2.48
C ALA A 74 -6.84 -21.35 1.20
N GLU A 75 -6.31 -20.80 0.09
CA GLU A 75 -7.00 -20.63 -1.21
C GLU A 75 -8.32 -19.86 -1.11
N LYS A 76 -8.46 -19.02 -0.08
CA LYS A 76 -9.60 -18.10 0.08
C LYS A 76 -9.51 -16.88 -0.83
N GLU A 77 -8.27 -16.51 -1.17
CA GLU A 77 -7.95 -15.37 -2.03
C GLU A 77 -6.87 -15.78 -3.04
N VAL A 78 -6.82 -15.07 -4.17
CA VAL A 78 -5.85 -15.35 -5.24
C VAL A 78 -4.70 -14.35 -5.27
N LEU A 79 -4.86 -13.19 -4.63
CA LEU A 79 -3.86 -12.13 -4.59
C LEU A 79 -3.80 -11.48 -3.20
N ALA A 80 -2.60 -11.43 -2.64
CA ALA A 80 -2.33 -10.69 -1.41
C ALA A 80 -1.28 -9.60 -1.61
N ARG A 81 -1.25 -8.63 -0.70
CA ARG A 81 -0.20 -7.59 -0.59
C ARG A 81 0.58 -7.79 0.69
N ILE A 82 1.91 -7.74 0.59
CA ILE A 82 2.83 -7.84 1.72
C ILE A 82 3.88 -6.74 1.66
N ALA A 83 4.41 -6.37 2.83
CA ALA A 83 5.45 -5.35 2.98
C ALA A 83 6.74 -5.91 3.61
N ARG A 84 6.99 -7.19 3.44
CA ARG A 84 8.20 -7.89 3.85
C ARG A 84 8.55 -9.00 2.86
N PRO A 85 9.77 -9.51 2.83
CA PRO A 85 10.10 -10.71 2.08
C PRO A 85 9.29 -11.92 2.56
N LEU A 86 9.07 -12.88 1.65
CA LEU A 86 8.58 -14.21 2.03
C LEU A 86 9.66 -14.96 2.82
N SER A 87 9.26 -15.66 3.87
CA SER A 87 10.11 -16.62 4.56
C SER A 87 10.39 -17.84 3.66
N ASP A 88 11.40 -18.64 4.03
CA ASP A 88 11.73 -19.83 3.26
C ASP A 88 10.61 -20.88 3.32
N SER A 89 9.91 -21.00 4.43
CA SER A 89 8.73 -21.86 4.54
C SER A 89 7.58 -21.40 3.62
N GLU A 90 7.36 -20.09 3.49
CA GLU A 90 6.34 -19.51 2.60
C GLU A 90 6.69 -19.75 1.12
N LYS A 91 7.97 -19.59 0.74
CA LYS A 91 8.45 -19.93 -0.61
C LYS A 91 8.30 -21.43 -0.90
N SER A 92 8.65 -22.29 0.07
CA SER A 92 8.53 -23.76 -0.06
C SER A 92 7.06 -24.21 -0.16
N ALA A 93 6.11 -23.42 0.34
CA ALA A 93 4.68 -23.62 0.16
C ALA A 93 4.17 -23.21 -1.25
N GLY A 94 5.05 -22.83 -2.17
CA GLY A 94 4.72 -22.45 -3.56
C GLY A 94 4.23 -21.00 -3.71
N LEU A 95 4.45 -20.15 -2.71
CA LEU A 95 4.14 -18.73 -2.82
C LEU A 95 5.19 -17.99 -3.63
N VAL A 96 4.71 -17.10 -4.49
CA VAL A 96 5.53 -16.20 -5.31
C VAL A 96 5.24 -14.77 -4.89
N ALA A 97 6.28 -13.99 -4.61
CA ALA A 97 6.18 -12.57 -4.34
C ALA A 97 6.72 -11.76 -5.53
N THR A 98 5.90 -10.87 -6.05
CA THR A 98 6.26 -9.93 -7.13
C THR A 98 6.34 -8.52 -6.54
N PRO A 99 7.54 -7.92 -6.41
CA PRO A 99 7.69 -6.52 -6.00
C PRO A 99 6.97 -5.61 -7.01
N VAL A 100 6.18 -4.65 -6.52
CA VAL A 100 5.39 -3.76 -7.39
C VAL A 100 5.73 -2.29 -7.22
N PHE A 101 5.97 -1.82 -5.99
CA PHE A 101 6.46 -0.48 -5.72
C PHE A 101 7.10 -0.39 -4.34
N ARG A 102 7.80 0.71 -4.09
CA ARG A 102 8.37 1.04 -2.79
C ARG A 102 7.58 2.18 -2.17
N LEU A 103 7.38 2.08 -0.86
CA LEU A 103 6.85 3.16 -0.01
C LEU A 103 7.95 3.55 0.96
N PRO A 104 8.49 4.76 0.87
CA PRO A 104 9.44 5.24 1.85
C PRO A 104 8.84 5.18 3.26
N SER A 105 9.64 4.80 4.25
CA SER A 105 9.24 4.87 5.64
C SER A 105 9.31 6.33 6.10
N ALA A 106 8.19 6.92 6.49
CA ALA A 106 8.16 8.29 6.95
C ALA A 106 8.09 8.35 8.48
N PHE A 107 8.74 9.37 9.05
CA PHE A 107 8.47 9.84 10.39
C PHE A 107 7.67 11.13 10.31
N PHE A 108 6.63 11.21 11.11
CA PHE A 108 5.74 12.36 11.09
C PHE A 108 5.39 12.79 12.51
N VAL A 109 5.19 14.09 12.68
CA VAL A 109 4.91 14.71 13.99
C VAL A 109 3.66 15.56 13.93
N HIS A 110 3.04 15.73 15.08
CA HIS A 110 2.01 16.76 15.25
C HIS A 110 2.63 18.14 15.01
N ARG A 111 1.88 19.04 14.40
CA ARG A 111 2.37 20.40 14.03
C ARG A 111 2.89 21.22 15.23
N SER A 112 2.36 20.95 16.44
CA SER A 112 2.82 21.59 17.66
C SER A 112 4.27 21.27 18.05
N ALA A 113 4.90 20.24 17.46
CA ALA A 113 6.28 19.88 17.73
C ALA A 113 7.29 20.99 17.32
N GLY A 114 6.95 21.78 16.28
CA GLY A 114 7.78 22.90 15.82
C GLY A 114 9.08 22.48 15.14
N VAL A 115 9.19 21.22 14.66
CA VAL A 115 10.36 20.68 13.94
C VAL A 115 9.95 20.21 12.55
N ASN A 116 10.89 20.24 11.60
CA ASN A 116 10.70 19.75 10.24
C ASN A 116 11.75 18.69 9.82
N GLY A 117 12.68 18.35 10.71
CA GLY A 117 13.70 17.34 10.49
C GLY A 117 14.46 17.00 11.75
N LEU A 118 15.08 15.82 11.74
CA LEU A 118 15.96 15.30 12.78
C LEU A 118 17.16 14.62 12.11
N THR A 119 18.27 14.54 12.83
CA THR A 119 19.29 13.56 12.45
C THR A 119 18.84 12.15 12.80
N ALA A 120 19.39 11.13 12.14
CA ALA A 120 19.10 9.73 12.46
C ALA A 120 19.41 9.41 13.92
N THR A 121 20.46 10.02 14.50
CA THR A 121 20.84 9.89 15.91
C THR A 121 19.78 10.50 16.83
N GLN A 122 19.35 11.73 16.57
CA GLN A 122 18.29 12.39 17.35
C GLN A 122 16.99 11.60 17.30
N LEU A 123 16.62 11.11 16.11
CA LEU A 123 15.44 10.27 15.93
C LEU A 123 15.52 9.00 16.78
N ALA A 124 16.65 8.29 16.75
CA ALA A 124 16.86 7.11 17.57
C ALA A 124 16.78 7.43 19.08
N ASP A 125 17.35 8.54 19.51
CA ASP A 125 17.34 8.95 20.92
C ASP A 125 15.94 9.43 21.40
N VAL A 126 15.13 9.99 20.51
CA VAL A 126 13.70 10.24 20.77
C VAL A 126 12.97 8.92 21.03
N TYR A 127 13.14 7.93 20.15
CA TYR A 127 12.45 6.64 20.31
C TYR A 127 13.00 5.81 21.47
N ARG A 128 14.25 6.00 21.89
CA ARG A 128 14.79 5.43 23.14
C ARG A 128 14.28 6.14 24.40
N GLY A 129 13.66 7.31 24.25
CA GLY A 129 13.24 8.14 25.38
C GLY A 129 14.38 8.89 26.08
N LYS A 130 15.53 9.07 25.42
CA LYS A 130 16.63 9.92 25.88
C LYS A 130 16.33 11.41 25.65
N ILE A 131 15.79 11.76 24.49
CA ILE A 131 15.27 13.08 24.16
C ILE A 131 13.77 13.04 24.41
N THR A 132 13.29 13.86 25.35
CA THR A 132 11.90 13.83 25.81
C THR A 132 11.15 15.15 25.63
N ASN A 133 11.83 16.18 25.16
CA ASN A 133 11.26 17.49 24.86
C ASN A 133 11.71 17.95 23.47
N TRP A 134 10.80 18.50 22.68
CA TRP A 134 11.09 18.97 21.33
C TRP A 134 12.09 20.14 21.31
N ARG A 135 12.16 20.98 22.35
CA ARG A 135 13.14 22.06 22.44
C ARG A 135 14.60 21.56 22.39
N ASP A 136 14.86 20.33 22.85
CA ASP A 136 16.20 19.74 22.86
C ASP A 136 16.72 19.44 21.45
N VAL A 137 15.83 19.50 20.44
CA VAL A 137 16.13 19.32 19.01
C VAL A 137 15.68 20.51 18.16
N GLY A 138 15.52 21.70 18.79
CA GLY A 138 15.19 22.94 18.09
C GLY A 138 13.71 23.17 17.82
N GLY A 139 12.82 22.41 18.46
CA GLY A 139 11.38 22.56 18.38
C GLY A 139 10.77 23.36 19.53
N ALA A 140 9.46 23.20 19.72
CA ALA A 140 8.71 23.84 20.80
C ALA A 140 9.10 23.29 22.18
N ASP A 141 8.89 24.07 23.23
CA ASP A 141 8.99 23.57 24.61
C ASP A 141 7.79 22.71 24.93
N LEU A 142 7.82 21.49 24.41
CA LEU A 142 6.72 20.54 24.47
C LEU A 142 7.25 19.12 24.62
N ARG A 143 6.64 18.36 25.53
CA ARG A 143 7.01 16.96 25.77
C ARG A 143 6.77 16.10 24.53
N ILE A 144 7.75 15.28 24.17
CA ILE A 144 7.62 14.27 23.10
C ILE A 144 6.74 13.11 23.57
N ARG A 145 5.78 12.74 22.72
CA ARG A 145 4.89 11.58 22.92
C ARG A 145 5.12 10.58 21.81
N VAL A 146 5.87 9.53 22.13
CA VAL A 146 6.24 8.50 21.16
C VAL A 146 5.05 7.60 20.87
N VAL A 147 4.69 7.44 19.59
CA VAL A 147 3.77 6.45 19.09
C VAL A 147 4.57 5.39 18.34
N ARG A 148 4.47 4.13 18.80
CA ARG A 148 5.15 2.99 18.18
C ARG A 148 4.14 2.08 17.46
N ARG A 149 4.64 1.20 16.63
CA ARG A 149 3.90 0.09 16.07
C ARG A 149 4.27 -1.19 16.83
N GLU A 150 3.45 -2.22 16.67
CA GLU A 150 3.74 -3.55 17.20
C GLU A 150 5.07 -4.11 16.67
N ASP A 151 5.72 -5.01 17.41
CA ASP A 151 7.04 -5.52 17.04
C ASP A 151 7.05 -6.30 15.72
N GLN A 152 5.91 -6.85 15.31
CA GLN A 152 5.73 -7.55 14.02
C GLN A 152 5.28 -6.63 12.88
N ASP A 153 5.19 -5.33 13.11
CA ASP A 153 4.80 -4.38 12.07
C ASP A 153 5.85 -4.31 10.96
N SER A 154 5.38 -4.38 9.71
CA SER A 154 6.25 -4.42 8.54
C SER A 154 7.15 -3.19 8.43
N THR A 155 6.64 -1.99 8.73
CA THR A 155 7.44 -0.76 8.70
C THR A 155 8.52 -0.78 9.78
N LEU A 156 8.16 -1.20 11.01
CA LEU A 156 9.14 -1.30 12.10
C LEU A 156 10.25 -2.31 11.77
N LEU A 157 9.91 -3.45 11.20
CA LEU A 157 10.91 -4.45 10.77
C LEU A 157 11.85 -3.88 9.69
N VAL A 158 11.31 -3.12 8.72
CA VAL A 158 12.13 -2.46 7.70
C VAL A 158 13.00 -1.36 8.29
N LEU A 159 12.47 -0.56 9.23
CA LEU A 159 13.26 0.46 9.95
C LEU A 159 14.43 -0.18 10.71
N ARG A 160 14.22 -1.30 11.37
CA ARG A 160 15.31 -2.06 12.06
C ARG A 160 16.39 -2.54 11.10
N GLN A 161 16.04 -2.84 9.85
CA GLN A 161 16.98 -3.32 8.84
C GLN A 161 17.74 -2.19 8.13
N SER A 162 17.13 -1.03 7.92
CA SER A 162 17.62 -0.01 7.00
C SER A 162 17.90 1.36 7.64
N MET A 163 17.18 1.74 8.71
CA MET A 163 17.35 3.05 9.33
C MET A 163 18.56 3.05 10.26
N PRO A 164 19.53 3.97 10.11
CA PRO A 164 20.69 4.06 10.97
C PRO A 164 20.31 4.17 12.46
N GLY A 165 20.93 3.33 13.30
CA GLY A 165 20.68 3.31 14.74
C GLY A 165 19.44 2.55 15.21
N TRP A 166 18.68 1.90 14.28
CA TRP A 166 17.42 1.22 14.61
C TRP A 166 17.54 -0.30 14.79
N LYS A 167 18.64 -0.93 14.33
CA LYS A 167 18.80 -2.39 14.36
C LYS A 167 18.45 -3.00 15.71
N ASP A 168 19.06 -2.50 16.77
CA ASP A 168 18.91 -2.99 18.14
C ASP A 168 18.21 -1.96 19.04
N LEU A 169 17.41 -1.07 18.43
CA LEU A 169 16.74 0.00 19.15
C LEU A 169 15.61 -0.57 20.01
N VAL A 170 15.69 -0.36 21.32
CA VAL A 170 14.60 -0.62 22.25
C VAL A 170 13.77 0.67 22.35
N ILE A 171 12.53 0.61 21.89
CA ILE A 171 11.60 1.74 21.96
C ILE A 171 11.15 1.90 23.40
N THR A 172 11.10 3.13 23.87
CA THR A 172 10.72 3.47 25.25
C THR A 172 9.36 2.88 25.64
N GLU A 173 9.26 2.33 26.83
CA GLU A 173 8.00 1.83 27.41
C GLU A 173 6.95 2.92 27.60
N LYS A 174 7.39 4.21 27.66
CA LYS A 174 6.49 5.39 27.73
C LYS A 174 5.87 5.74 26.38
N SER A 175 5.82 4.79 25.43
CA SER A 175 5.20 4.95 24.11
C SER A 175 3.79 4.38 24.06
N LYS A 176 2.92 4.97 23.21
CA LYS A 176 1.64 4.37 22.85
C LYS A 176 1.84 3.41 21.68
N THR A 177 1.33 2.19 21.78
CA THR A 177 1.31 1.26 20.65
C THR A 177 0.07 1.50 19.80
N ALA A 178 0.28 1.72 18.51
CA ALA A 178 -0.76 1.79 17.48
C ALA A 178 -0.81 0.46 16.71
N VAL A 179 -2.00 -0.11 16.56
CA VAL A 179 -2.19 -1.43 15.95
C VAL A 179 -2.13 -1.35 14.41
N THR A 180 -2.63 -0.26 13.81
CA THR A 180 -2.62 -0.07 12.35
C THR A 180 -1.86 1.18 11.95
N THR A 181 -1.50 1.28 10.66
CA THR A 181 -0.89 2.50 10.08
C THR A 181 -1.81 3.71 10.28
N GLN A 182 -3.11 3.54 10.07
CA GLN A 182 -4.11 4.59 10.24
C GLN A 182 -4.25 5.01 11.71
N ASP A 183 -4.25 4.06 12.65
CA ASP A 183 -4.27 4.35 14.08
C ASP A 183 -3.04 5.17 14.50
N CYS A 184 -1.85 4.85 13.98
CA CYS A 184 -0.64 5.61 14.23
C CYS A 184 -0.77 7.06 13.74
N SER A 185 -1.17 7.26 12.49
CA SER A 185 -1.32 8.62 11.93
C SER A 185 -2.42 9.42 12.63
N ASN A 186 -3.56 8.81 12.95
CA ASN A 186 -4.64 9.46 13.69
C ASN A 186 -4.20 9.85 15.11
N THR A 187 -3.49 8.95 15.81
CA THR A 187 -2.97 9.27 17.15
C THR A 187 -2.02 10.46 17.09
N VAL A 188 -1.11 10.52 16.10
CA VAL A 188 -0.17 11.66 15.97
C VAL A 188 -0.91 12.95 15.61
N LYS A 189 -1.97 12.86 14.82
CA LYS A 189 -2.80 14.02 14.46
C LYS A 189 -3.56 14.61 15.65
N GLU A 190 -4.01 13.76 16.58
CA GLU A 190 -4.84 14.16 17.72
C GLU A 190 -4.04 14.55 18.97
N VAL A 191 -2.78 14.12 19.07
CA VAL A 191 -1.98 14.26 20.29
C VAL A 191 -0.83 15.26 20.10
N GLU A 192 -0.92 16.40 20.76
CA GLU A 192 0.15 17.41 20.75
C GLU A 192 1.50 16.82 21.18
N GLY A 193 2.55 17.21 20.46
CA GLY A 193 3.90 16.71 20.68
C GLY A 193 4.15 15.26 20.26
N ALA A 194 3.17 14.59 19.62
CA ALA A 194 3.34 13.21 19.19
C ALA A 194 4.28 13.08 17.98
N ILE A 195 4.99 11.95 17.95
CA ILE A 195 5.76 11.46 16.82
C ILE A 195 5.36 10.01 16.53
N GLY A 196 5.19 9.68 15.25
CA GLY A 196 4.92 8.32 14.76
C GLY A 196 5.71 8.02 13.50
N PHE A 197 5.56 6.79 13.02
CA PHE A 197 6.14 6.35 11.75
C PHE A 197 5.17 5.44 10.99
N GLY A 198 5.37 5.38 9.70
CA GLY A 198 4.59 4.55 8.79
C GLY A 198 5.08 4.71 7.35
N PRO A 199 4.43 4.08 6.37
CA PRO A 199 4.71 4.34 4.96
C PRO A 199 4.37 5.79 4.61
N PHE A 200 5.21 6.42 3.80
CA PHE A 200 4.96 7.77 3.30
C PHE A 200 3.77 7.78 2.35
N THR A 201 2.88 8.72 2.55
CA THR A 201 1.85 9.12 1.60
C THR A 201 1.72 10.64 1.59
N ARG A 202 1.33 11.23 0.45
CA ARG A 202 1.08 12.67 0.36
C ARG A 202 -0.03 13.16 1.30
N ALA A 203 -0.96 12.28 1.66
CA ALA A 203 -2.02 12.59 2.62
C ALA A 203 -1.49 12.97 4.01
N LEU A 204 -0.33 12.44 4.43
CA LEU A 204 0.30 12.82 5.70
C LEU A 204 0.62 14.31 5.77
N GLU A 205 1.02 14.94 4.65
CA GLU A 205 1.44 16.33 4.58
C GLU A 205 0.29 17.33 4.81
N THR A 206 -0.97 16.88 4.64
CA THR A 206 -2.13 17.76 4.81
C THR A 206 -2.39 18.11 6.27
N GLU A 207 -2.05 17.23 7.19
CA GLU A 207 -2.42 17.36 8.62
C GLU A 207 -1.22 17.26 9.58
N LEU A 208 -0.14 16.63 9.14
CA LEU A 208 1.06 16.37 9.92
C LEU A 208 2.29 17.05 9.31
N VAL A 209 3.38 17.07 10.04
CA VAL A 209 4.69 17.46 9.51
C VAL A 209 5.49 16.18 9.28
N VAL A 210 5.82 15.90 8.02
CA VAL A 210 6.70 14.80 7.64
C VAL A 210 8.15 15.26 7.81
N LEU A 211 8.92 14.53 8.61
CA LEU A 211 10.29 14.89 8.96
C LEU A 211 11.28 14.53 7.86
N LYS A 212 12.24 15.43 7.62
CA LYS A 212 13.50 15.09 6.96
C LYS A 212 14.40 14.36 7.94
N ILE A 213 15.09 13.31 7.47
CA ILE A 213 16.10 12.61 8.26
C ILE A 213 17.47 12.84 7.62
N ASP A 214 18.40 13.38 8.39
CA ASP A 214 19.71 13.85 7.90
C ASP A 214 19.57 14.79 6.67
N GLY A 215 18.56 15.66 6.70
CA GLY A 215 18.24 16.60 5.63
C GLY A 215 17.50 15.99 4.42
N ARG A 216 17.28 14.67 4.37
CA ARG A 216 16.64 13.97 3.26
C ARG A 216 15.14 13.79 3.51
N TYR A 217 14.35 14.07 2.49
CA TYR A 217 12.92 13.86 2.51
C TYR A 217 12.58 12.43 2.08
N PRO A 218 11.45 11.81 2.51
CA PRO A 218 11.12 10.41 2.18
C PRO A 218 11.13 10.07 0.69
N THR A 219 10.83 11.02 -0.19
CA THR A 219 10.87 10.81 -1.65
C THR A 219 12.25 10.99 -2.28
N ASP A 220 13.25 11.43 -1.52
CA ASP A 220 14.61 11.57 -2.03
C ASP A 220 15.22 10.18 -2.30
N ARG A 221 16.00 10.09 -3.38
CA ARG A 221 16.55 8.82 -3.87
C ARG A 221 17.37 8.07 -2.83
N ASP A 222 18.10 8.81 -2.02
CA ASP A 222 19.01 8.32 -0.98
C ASP A 222 18.42 8.33 0.43
N TYR A 223 17.08 8.45 0.54
CA TYR A 223 16.39 8.27 1.82
C TYR A 223 16.59 6.85 2.35
N PRO A 224 17.01 6.69 3.61
CA PRO A 224 17.62 5.45 4.09
C PRO A 224 16.65 4.27 4.24
N SER A 225 15.34 4.49 4.26
CA SER A 225 14.38 3.43 4.56
C SER A 225 13.13 3.48 3.68
N ALA A 226 12.76 2.33 3.12
CA ALA A 226 11.51 2.14 2.39
C ALA A 226 10.97 0.73 2.55
N VAL A 227 9.66 0.60 2.64
CA VAL A 227 8.94 -0.67 2.53
C VAL A 227 8.77 -1.00 1.06
N THR A 228 9.15 -2.21 0.65
CA THR A 228 8.81 -2.74 -0.67
C THR A 228 7.49 -3.48 -0.58
N LEU A 229 6.46 -2.98 -1.24
CA LEU A 229 5.21 -3.70 -1.39
C LEU A 229 5.37 -4.76 -2.48
N SER A 230 4.96 -5.97 -2.16
CA SER A 230 4.92 -7.08 -3.12
C SER A 230 3.52 -7.67 -3.17
N PHE A 231 3.10 -8.08 -4.36
CA PHE A 231 1.95 -8.96 -4.50
C PHE A 231 2.37 -10.41 -4.31
N VAL A 232 1.55 -11.17 -3.59
CA VAL A 232 1.77 -12.60 -3.33
C VAL A 232 0.62 -13.41 -3.89
N HIS A 233 0.97 -14.51 -4.53
CA HIS A 233 0.03 -15.49 -5.08
C HIS A 233 0.66 -16.89 -5.08
N LYS A 234 -0.13 -17.95 -5.28
CA LYS A 234 0.39 -19.26 -5.66
C LYS A 234 0.51 -19.33 -7.18
N ALA A 235 1.64 -19.84 -7.69
CA ALA A 235 1.85 -20.01 -9.13
C ALA A 235 0.79 -20.89 -9.80
N ALA A 236 0.28 -21.90 -9.07
CA ALA A 236 -0.71 -22.86 -9.57
C ALA A 236 -2.13 -22.28 -9.68
N THR A 237 -2.51 -21.29 -8.87
CA THR A 237 -3.90 -20.81 -8.74
C THR A 237 -4.12 -19.35 -9.10
N ILE A 238 -3.07 -18.64 -9.53
CA ILE A 238 -3.19 -17.26 -9.96
C ILE A 238 -4.11 -17.12 -11.18
N THR A 239 -5.12 -16.25 -11.07
CA THR A 239 -6.08 -15.99 -12.15
C THR A 239 -5.52 -15.06 -13.24
N PRO A 240 -6.09 -15.11 -14.47
CA PRO A 240 -5.73 -14.14 -15.52
C PRO A 240 -5.92 -12.68 -15.08
N ASP A 241 -6.97 -12.37 -14.32
CA ASP A 241 -7.27 -11.02 -13.83
C ASP A 241 -6.20 -10.53 -12.85
N ALA A 242 -5.79 -11.39 -11.91
CA ALA A 242 -4.70 -11.09 -11.00
C ALA A 242 -3.39 -10.82 -11.76
N LYS A 243 -3.07 -11.64 -12.78
CA LYS A 243 -1.88 -11.42 -13.63
C LYS A 243 -1.95 -10.06 -14.37
N ARG A 244 -3.13 -9.74 -14.95
CA ARG A 244 -3.32 -8.45 -15.63
C ARG A 244 -3.15 -7.27 -14.69
N PHE A 245 -3.74 -7.34 -13.49
CA PHE A 245 -3.61 -6.28 -12.50
C PHE A 245 -2.16 -6.09 -12.01
N ILE A 246 -1.41 -7.18 -11.75
CA ILE A 246 0.02 -7.13 -11.43
C ILE A 246 0.80 -6.41 -12.55
N GLY A 247 0.56 -6.82 -13.81
CA GLY A 247 1.19 -6.18 -14.98
C GLY A 247 0.84 -4.69 -15.12
N TYR A 248 -0.41 -4.32 -14.86
CA TYR A 248 -0.84 -2.93 -14.87
C TYR A 248 -0.09 -2.08 -13.82
N VAL A 249 0.01 -2.56 -12.59
CA VAL A 249 0.68 -1.82 -11.50
C VAL A 249 2.17 -1.61 -11.79
N LYS A 250 2.81 -2.53 -12.50
CA LYS A 250 4.22 -2.40 -12.94
C LYS A 250 4.39 -1.53 -14.20
N ALA A 251 3.34 -1.26 -14.95
CA ALA A 251 3.43 -0.53 -16.21
C ALA A 251 3.70 0.97 -16.00
N ALA A 252 4.34 1.60 -16.98
CA ALA A 252 4.71 3.03 -16.95
C ALA A 252 3.50 3.96 -16.67
N LYS A 253 2.33 3.61 -17.18
CA LYS A 253 1.10 4.41 -16.96
C LYS A 253 0.65 4.45 -15.50
N ALA A 254 0.83 3.37 -14.75
CA ALA A 254 0.51 3.32 -13.33
C ALA A 254 1.49 4.16 -12.48
N GLN A 255 2.70 4.41 -12.98
CA GLN A 255 3.72 5.19 -12.28
C GLN A 255 3.30 6.65 -12.04
N THR A 256 2.44 7.21 -12.87
CA THR A 256 1.88 8.55 -12.65
C THR A 256 1.01 8.58 -11.39
N VAL A 257 0.15 7.59 -11.20
CA VAL A 257 -0.68 7.46 -10.00
C VAL A 257 0.21 7.19 -8.79
N LEU A 258 1.17 6.26 -8.94
CA LEU A 258 2.13 5.89 -7.91
C LEU A 258 2.87 7.11 -7.36
N SER A 259 3.50 7.90 -8.22
CA SER A 259 4.29 9.07 -7.84
C SER A 259 3.45 10.18 -7.19
N LYS A 260 2.23 10.40 -7.68
CA LYS A 260 1.29 11.36 -7.08
C LYS A 260 0.91 10.99 -5.65
N MET A 261 0.89 9.71 -5.34
CA MET A 261 0.56 9.18 -4.00
C MET A 261 1.79 9.00 -3.09
N GLY A 262 3.00 9.30 -3.57
CA GLY A 262 4.25 9.18 -2.79
C GLY A 262 4.93 7.82 -2.89
N GLY A 263 4.44 6.94 -3.74
CA GLY A 263 5.10 5.68 -4.05
C GLY A 263 6.26 5.86 -5.03
N VAL A 264 7.23 4.96 -4.98
CA VAL A 264 8.41 4.93 -5.85
C VAL A 264 8.41 3.61 -6.63
N PRO A 265 8.59 3.62 -7.96
CA PRO A 265 8.70 2.39 -8.74
C PRO A 265 9.82 1.47 -8.24
N VAL A 266 9.61 0.17 -8.35
CA VAL A 266 10.72 -0.81 -8.22
C VAL A 266 11.53 -0.74 -9.51
N ILE A 267 12.83 -0.48 -9.40
CA ILE A 267 13.76 -0.58 -10.52
C ILE A 267 14.22 -2.04 -10.56
N GLU A 268 13.98 -2.72 -11.66
CA GLU A 268 14.52 -4.06 -11.95
C GLU A 268 15.99 -4.00 -12.26
#